data_9a845f420c2b878527b6fd133885115e
#
_entry.id   9a845f420c2b878527b6fd133885115e
#
_cell.length_a   1.000
_cell.length_b   1.000
_cell.length_c   1.000
_cell.angle_alpha   90.00
_cell.angle_beta   90.00
_cell.angle_gamma   90.00
#
_symmetry.space_group_name_H-M   'P 1'
#
loop_
_entity.id
_entity.type
_entity.pdbx_description
1 polymer ?
#
loop_
_entity_poly.entity_id
_entity_poly.type
_entity_poly.pdbx_seq_one_letter_code
_entity_poly.pdbx_strand_id
1 'polypeptide(L)'
;MKIYKILNNNVVTILNNNDKESVVMGRGIAFQKKKGDEIDDTKVEKIFVLENNNVNDKFLKLINDIPVECIEVAEEIISYAEEKLETTLNENIYLTLTDHISFTANRYKNNMEMKNSLLWDIKRLHRQEFNIGLKALSIIKDKLDLNLPEDEAATIAMHILNGELNQDMPEIVNMIKVTEEILKIVKYHFNIEFDEESINYYRFLTHLKFFTQRLFNGNYYEDYDNELFDMMSIKYPESYECVKKIKKFIYDTYGNNLTKEEMLYLIVHISRVISSK
;
A
#
# COMPACT_ATOMS: atom_id res chain seq x y z
N MET A 1 34.27 -2.84 1.80
CA MET A 1 33.54 -3.16 0.53
C MET A 1 34.15 -2.38 -0.62
N LYS A 2 34.26 -2.93 -1.87
CA LYS A 2 34.84 -2.22 -3.01
C LYS A 2 33.76 -1.76 -3.99
N ILE A 3 33.90 -0.53 -4.47
CA ILE A 3 32.98 0.08 -5.43
C ILE A 3 33.06 -0.63 -6.78
N TYR A 4 31.96 -1.19 -7.24
CA TYR A 4 31.84 -1.77 -8.58
C TYR A 4 31.45 -0.70 -9.61
N LYS A 5 30.45 0.14 -9.27
CA LYS A 5 30.00 1.27 -10.10
C LYS A 5 29.56 2.42 -9.20
N ILE A 6 29.84 3.65 -9.61
CA ILE A 6 29.31 4.86 -8.97
C ILE A 6 28.07 5.28 -9.74
N LEU A 7 26.94 5.43 -9.04
CA LEU A 7 25.70 5.92 -9.62
C LEU A 7 25.59 7.44 -9.43
N ASN A 8 25.85 7.91 -8.22
CA ASN A 8 25.98 9.33 -7.90
C ASN A 8 26.88 9.49 -6.65
N ASN A 9 26.97 10.71 -6.08
CA ASN A 9 27.85 10.96 -4.91
C ASN A 9 27.48 10.18 -3.64
N ASN A 10 26.23 9.66 -3.56
CA ASN A 10 25.70 9.04 -2.36
C ASN A 10 25.26 7.58 -2.59
N VAL A 11 25.38 7.09 -3.83
CA VAL A 11 24.96 5.74 -4.20
C VAL A 11 26.01 5.07 -5.07
N VAL A 12 26.42 3.89 -4.65
CA VAL A 12 27.35 3.03 -5.39
C VAL A 12 26.80 1.62 -5.49
N THR A 13 27.30 0.84 -6.43
CA THR A 13 27.08 -0.61 -6.42
C THR A 13 28.36 -1.32 -6.00
N ILE A 14 28.19 -2.46 -5.36
CA ILE A 14 29.24 -3.42 -4.98
C ILE A 14 28.87 -4.80 -5.53
N LEU A 15 29.86 -5.67 -5.67
CA LEU A 15 29.63 -7.09 -5.86
C LEU A 15 29.77 -7.80 -4.52
N ASN A 16 28.75 -8.56 -4.14
CA ASN A 16 28.83 -9.40 -2.94
C ASN A 16 29.66 -10.68 -3.20
N ASN A 17 29.86 -11.51 -2.18
CA ASN A 17 30.66 -12.73 -2.25
C ASN A 17 30.15 -13.78 -3.27
N ASN A 18 28.94 -13.60 -3.80
CA ASN A 18 28.29 -14.47 -4.79
C ASN A 18 28.20 -13.82 -6.17
N ASP A 19 29.03 -12.78 -6.44
CA ASP A 19 29.02 -11.96 -7.66
C ASP A 19 27.65 -11.31 -7.96
N LYS A 20 26.75 -11.19 -6.96
CA LYS A 20 25.51 -10.45 -7.10
C LYS A 20 25.77 -8.96 -6.82
N GLU A 21 25.20 -8.12 -7.67
CA GLU A 21 25.28 -6.67 -7.50
C GLU A 21 24.38 -6.23 -6.34
N SER A 22 24.89 -5.37 -5.48
CA SER A 22 24.16 -4.76 -4.37
C SER A 22 24.33 -3.26 -4.43
N VAL A 23 23.27 -2.51 -4.17
CA VAL A 23 23.31 -1.04 -4.08
C VAL A 23 23.62 -0.66 -2.65
N VAL A 24 24.63 0.18 -2.48
CA VAL A 24 25.03 0.74 -1.17
C VAL A 24 24.78 2.24 -1.21
N MET A 25 24.03 2.71 -0.23
CA MET A 25 23.66 4.11 -0.07
C MET A 25 24.28 4.69 1.18
N GLY A 26 24.63 5.96 1.11
CA GLY A 26 25.15 6.72 2.24
C GLY A 26 25.66 8.08 1.82
N ARG A 27 25.45 9.07 2.67
CA ARG A 27 25.77 10.48 2.37
C ARG A 27 27.24 10.67 2.05
N GLY A 28 27.55 11.09 0.82
CA GLY A 28 28.91 11.32 0.34
C GLY A 28 29.76 10.05 0.26
N ILE A 29 29.18 8.86 0.16
CA ILE A 29 29.89 7.57 0.13
C ILE A 29 30.81 7.44 -1.09
N ALA A 30 30.44 8.09 -2.20
CA ALA A 30 31.19 8.09 -3.47
C ALA A 30 31.94 9.41 -3.71
N PHE A 31 31.86 10.37 -2.79
CA PHE A 31 32.51 11.68 -2.97
C PHE A 31 33.99 11.53 -3.14
N GLN A 32 34.55 12.02 -4.26
CA GLN A 32 35.94 11.89 -4.68
C GLN A 32 36.47 10.44 -4.81
N LYS A 33 35.56 9.45 -4.90
CA LYS A 33 35.91 8.03 -5.09
C LYS A 33 35.80 7.62 -6.56
N LYS A 34 36.48 6.51 -6.90
CA LYS A 34 36.49 5.91 -8.23
C LYS A 34 36.08 4.42 -8.11
N LYS A 35 35.71 3.82 -9.24
CA LYS A 35 35.51 2.37 -9.34
C LYS A 35 36.75 1.62 -8.83
N GLY A 36 36.55 0.67 -7.91
CA GLY A 36 37.60 -0.12 -7.27
C GLY A 36 38.08 0.42 -5.93
N ASP A 37 37.75 1.67 -5.56
CA ASP A 37 38.06 2.22 -4.26
C ASP A 37 37.25 1.51 -3.15
N GLU A 38 37.81 1.54 -1.93
CA GLU A 38 37.09 0.99 -0.77
C GLU A 38 36.05 2.00 -0.26
N ILE A 39 34.90 1.46 0.11
CA ILE A 39 33.83 2.22 0.75
C ILE A 39 34.22 2.48 2.21
N ASP A 40 33.92 3.66 2.69
CA ASP A 40 33.94 3.97 4.10
C ASP A 40 32.70 3.38 4.77
N ASP A 41 32.86 2.27 5.47
CA ASP A 41 31.77 1.53 6.09
C ASP A 41 30.99 2.38 7.12
N THR A 42 31.60 3.45 7.67
CA THR A 42 30.93 4.37 8.60
C THR A 42 29.89 5.27 7.90
N LYS A 43 29.97 5.39 6.58
CA LYS A 43 29.05 6.15 5.74
C LYS A 43 27.96 5.29 5.10
N VAL A 44 27.99 3.99 5.33
CA VAL A 44 26.96 3.08 4.81
C VAL A 44 25.70 3.24 5.65
N GLU A 45 24.66 3.78 5.04
CA GLU A 45 23.34 3.91 5.65
C GLU A 45 22.45 2.71 5.31
N LYS A 46 22.53 2.22 4.07
CA LYS A 46 21.72 1.08 3.62
C LYS A 46 22.38 0.27 2.51
N ILE A 47 22.08 -1.02 2.50
CA ILE A 47 22.49 -1.97 1.45
C ILE A 47 21.25 -2.67 0.92
N PHE A 48 21.00 -2.56 -0.38
CA PHE A 48 19.95 -3.29 -1.08
C PHE A 48 20.57 -4.42 -1.88
N VAL A 49 20.20 -5.65 -1.58
CA VAL A 49 20.62 -6.82 -2.34
C VAL A 49 19.68 -6.97 -3.54
N LEU A 50 20.21 -6.87 -4.72
CA LEU A 50 19.44 -6.95 -5.94
C LEU A 50 19.16 -8.43 -6.30
N GLU A 51 17.99 -8.94 -5.93
CA GLU A 51 17.64 -10.36 -6.19
C GLU A 51 17.01 -10.60 -7.58
N ASN A 52 16.42 -9.57 -8.22
CA ASN A 52 15.67 -9.68 -9.48
C ASN A 52 16.17 -8.71 -10.56
N ASN A 53 16.73 -9.23 -11.66
CA ASN A 53 17.36 -8.44 -12.73
C ASN A 53 16.44 -7.35 -13.33
N ASN A 54 15.13 -7.58 -13.46
CA ASN A 54 14.20 -6.62 -14.06
C ASN A 54 13.82 -5.44 -13.14
N VAL A 55 13.74 -5.66 -11.81
CA VAL A 55 13.52 -4.60 -10.82
C VAL A 55 14.80 -3.79 -10.64
N ASN A 56 15.93 -4.46 -10.71
CA ASN A 56 17.27 -3.89 -10.55
C ASN A 56 17.60 -2.84 -11.60
N ASP A 57 17.36 -3.10 -12.88
CA ASP A 57 17.64 -2.16 -13.96
C ASP A 57 16.77 -0.90 -13.86
N LYS A 58 15.51 -1.05 -13.42
CA LYS A 58 14.60 0.08 -13.16
C LYS A 58 15.06 0.89 -11.96
N PHE A 59 15.41 0.23 -10.86
CA PHE A 59 15.89 0.87 -9.64
C PHE A 59 17.20 1.62 -9.86
N LEU A 60 18.16 1.01 -10.56
CA LEU A 60 19.43 1.65 -10.89
C LEU A 60 19.28 2.86 -11.82
N LYS A 61 18.35 2.82 -12.77
CA LYS A 61 18.02 3.97 -13.62
C LYS A 61 17.37 5.08 -12.82
N LEU A 62 16.42 4.72 -11.97
CA LEU A 62 15.68 5.67 -11.13
C LEU A 62 16.61 6.42 -10.17
N ILE A 63 17.53 5.72 -9.49
CA ILE A 63 18.48 6.31 -8.55
C ILE A 63 19.43 7.31 -9.22
N ASN A 64 19.75 7.14 -10.50
CA ASN A 64 20.60 8.09 -11.22
C ASN A 64 19.93 9.46 -11.45
N ASP A 65 18.61 9.47 -11.58
CA ASP A 65 17.84 10.66 -11.99
C ASP A 65 17.13 11.34 -10.80
N ILE A 66 17.02 10.66 -9.65
CA ILE A 66 16.31 11.17 -8.47
C ILE A 66 17.28 11.83 -7.47
N PRO A 67 16.93 13.03 -6.95
CA PRO A 67 17.68 13.65 -5.86
C PRO A 67 17.73 12.74 -4.63
N VAL A 68 18.90 12.67 -3.99
CA VAL A 68 19.13 11.79 -2.82
C VAL A 68 18.21 12.14 -1.67
N GLU A 69 17.89 13.40 -1.51
CA GLU A 69 16.95 13.89 -0.49
C GLU A 69 15.56 13.23 -0.63
N CYS A 70 15.13 12.93 -1.86
CA CYS A 70 13.85 12.22 -2.08
C CYS A 70 13.94 10.75 -1.63
N ILE A 71 15.10 10.12 -1.79
CA ILE A 71 15.35 8.74 -1.35
C ILE A 71 15.35 8.67 0.18
N GLU A 72 16.07 9.60 0.85
CA GLU A 72 16.12 9.71 2.31
C GLU A 72 14.71 9.94 2.90
N VAL A 73 13.92 10.79 2.25
CA VAL A 73 12.52 11.04 2.64
C VAL A 73 11.66 9.77 2.50
N ALA A 74 11.77 9.07 1.38
CA ALA A 74 11.03 7.83 1.16
C ALA A 74 11.39 6.77 2.21
N GLU A 75 12.68 6.62 2.52
CA GLU A 75 13.16 5.69 3.53
C GLU A 75 12.60 5.99 4.92
N GLU A 76 12.63 7.27 5.34
CA GLU A 76 12.09 7.67 6.63
C GLU A 76 10.58 7.41 6.71
N ILE A 77 9.83 7.68 5.62
CA ILE A 77 8.40 7.40 5.54
C ILE A 77 8.13 5.89 5.63
N ILE A 78 8.87 5.07 4.89
CA ILE A 78 8.72 3.61 4.89
C ILE A 78 9.02 3.04 6.28
N SER A 79 10.14 3.44 6.90
CA SER A 79 10.51 3.00 8.24
C SER A 79 9.45 3.38 9.28
N TYR A 80 8.89 4.58 9.19
CA TYR A 80 7.79 5.02 10.04
C TYR A 80 6.52 4.20 9.80
N ALA A 81 6.20 3.89 8.54
CA ALA A 81 5.06 3.07 8.18
C ALA A 81 5.18 1.64 8.74
N GLU A 82 6.34 1.00 8.57
CA GLU A 82 6.61 -0.35 9.09
C GLU A 82 6.50 -0.41 10.63
N GLU A 83 7.01 0.62 11.33
CA GLU A 83 6.87 0.74 12.78
C GLU A 83 5.39 0.85 13.20
N LYS A 84 4.61 1.68 12.50
CA LYS A 84 3.20 1.93 12.87
C LYS A 84 2.24 0.80 12.49
N LEU A 85 2.54 0.10 11.40
CA LEU A 85 1.75 -1.04 10.92
C LEU A 85 2.18 -2.37 11.57
N GLU A 86 3.31 -2.38 12.29
CA GLU A 86 3.93 -3.58 12.88
C GLU A 86 4.15 -4.69 11.82
N THR A 87 4.46 -4.29 10.57
CA THR A 87 4.66 -5.21 9.44
C THR A 87 5.77 -4.71 8.53
N THR A 88 6.39 -5.64 7.81
CA THR A 88 7.36 -5.31 6.75
C THR A 88 6.61 -5.06 5.45
N LEU A 89 6.91 -3.94 4.79
CA LEU A 89 6.35 -3.61 3.49
C LEU A 89 7.14 -4.26 2.37
N ASN A 90 6.46 -4.55 1.24
CA ASN A 90 7.12 -5.10 0.07
C ASN A 90 8.21 -4.14 -0.46
N GLU A 91 9.37 -4.68 -0.82
CA GLU A 91 10.54 -3.88 -1.26
C GLU A 91 10.26 -2.95 -2.45
N ASN A 92 9.26 -3.26 -3.30
CA ASN A 92 8.87 -2.39 -4.40
C ASN A 92 8.42 -0.98 -3.95
N ILE A 93 8.00 -0.83 -2.69
CA ILE A 93 7.61 0.49 -2.15
C ILE A 93 8.76 1.49 -2.20
N TYR A 94 10.00 1.05 -1.98
CA TYR A 94 11.18 1.92 -2.08
C TYR A 94 11.29 2.56 -3.47
N LEU A 95 10.96 1.80 -4.51
CA LEU A 95 10.96 2.30 -5.88
C LEU A 95 9.77 3.23 -6.13
N THR A 96 8.56 2.76 -5.84
CA THR A 96 7.33 3.46 -6.22
C THR A 96 7.10 4.73 -5.40
N LEU A 97 7.42 4.71 -4.11
CA LEU A 97 7.26 5.89 -3.25
C LEU A 97 8.36 6.93 -3.52
N THR A 98 9.61 6.51 -3.76
CA THR A 98 10.70 7.42 -4.12
C THR A 98 10.41 8.14 -5.43
N ASP A 99 9.95 7.42 -6.44
CA ASP A 99 9.54 8.00 -7.73
C ASP A 99 8.40 9.01 -7.55
N HIS A 100 7.38 8.62 -6.78
CA HIS A 100 6.26 9.50 -6.45
C HIS A 100 6.71 10.80 -5.75
N ILE A 101 7.57 10.71 -4.73
CA ILE A 101 8.07 11.89 -4.00
C ILE A 101 8.87 12.80 -4.93
N SER A 102 9.76 12.24 -5.75
CA SER A 102 10.56 13.02 -6.71
C SER A 102 9.68 13.70 -7.75
N PHE A 103 8.72 12.97 -8.32
CA PHE A 103 7.76 13.51 -9.28
C PHE A 103 6.90 14.61 -8.67
N THR A 104 6.38 14.40 -7.46
CA THR A 104 5.57 15.36 -6.72
C THR A 104 6.37 16.61 -6.37
N ALA A 105 7.62 16.47 -5.92
CA ALA A 105 8.48 17.59 -5.63
C ALA A 105 8.75 18.46 -6.89
N ASN A 106 9.00 17.83 -8.02
CA ASN A 106 9.20 18.54 -9.29
C ASN A 106 7.91 19.23 -9.77
N ARG A 107 6.79 18.53 -9.71
CA ARG A 107 5.47 19.07 -10.09
C ARG A 107 5.07 20.26 -9.24
N TYR A 108 5.25 20.18 -7.93
CA TYR A 108 4.90 21.25 -6.99
C TYR A 108 5.76 22.50 -7.17
N LYS A 109 7.06 22.36 -7.47
CA LYS A 109 7.95 23.46 -7.86
C LYS A 109 7.47 24.19 -9.13
N ASN A 110 6.72 23.51 -10.00
CA ASN A 110 6.13 24.06 -11.22
C ASN A 110 4.67 24.52 -11.02
N ASN A 111 4.19 24.64 -9.77
CA ASN A 111 2.82 25.06 -9.41
C ASN A 111 1.72 24.16 -10.03
N MET A 112 1.98 22.89 -10.21
CA MET A 112 1.02 21.92 -10.71
C MET A 112 0.47 21.07 -9.56
N GLU A 113 -0.72 21.42 -9.08
CA GLU A 113 -1.44 20.62 -8.09
C GLU A 113 -2.19 19.45 -8.75
N MET A 114 -2.24 18.31 -8.07
CA MET A 114 -3.12 17.20 -8.43
C MET A 114 -4.09 16.92 -7.28
N LYS A 115 -5.34 16.63 -7.65
CA LYS A 115 -6.34 16.17 -6.69
C LYS A 115 -6.44 14.66 -6.72
N ASN A 116 -6.54 14.05 -5.55
CA ASN A 116 -6.81 12.63 -5.42
C ASN A 116 -8.32 12.41 -5.28
N SER A 117 -8.95 11.83 -6.29
CA SER A 117 -10.39 11.57 -6.30
C SER A 117 -10.85 10.58 -5.21
N LEU A 118 -9.92 9.82 -4.63
CA LEU A 118 -10.15 8.84 -3.58
C LEU A 118 -9.80 9.37 -2.17
N LEU A 119 -9.45 10.66 -2.03
CA LEU A 119 -9.04 11.25 -0.76
C LEU A 119 -10.02 10.91 0.38
N TRP A 120 -11.31 11.10 0.16
CA TRP A 120 -12.33 10.87 1.18
C TRP A 120 -12.51 9.39 1.52
N ASP A 121 -12.42 8.52 0.52
CA ASP A 121 -12.53 7.07 0.71
C ASP A 121 -11.31 6.54 1.48
N ILE A 122 -10.10 6.97 1.12
CA ILE A 122 -8.87 6.58 1.81
C ILE A 122 -8.91 7.07 3.26
N LYS A 123 -9.28 8.33 3.48
CA LYS A 123 -9.38 8.95 4.81
C LYS A 123 -10.35 8.20 5.72
N ARG A 124 -11.45 7.66 5.15
CA ARG A 124 -12.48 6.92 5.89
C ARG A 124 -12.14 5.44 6.05
N LEU A 125 -11.71 4.79 4.97
CA LEU A 125 -11.56 3.33 4.92
C LEU A 125 -10.19 2.85 5.37
N HIS A 126 -9.16 3.70 5.25
CA HIS A 126 -7.76 3.38 5.49
C HIS A 126 -7.11 4.44 6.40
N ARG A 127 -7.77 4.66 7.56
CA ARG A 127 -7.39 5.73 8.52
C ARG A 127 -5.94 5.61 8.99
N GLN A 128 -5.45 4.39 9.19
CA GLN A 128 -4.10 4.15 9.69
C GLN A 128 -3.07 4.57 8.66
N GLU A 129 -3.22 4.10 7.42
CA GLU A 129 -2.34 4.42 6.31
C GLU A 129 -2.44 5.92 5.93
N PHE A 130 -3.64 6.50 6.01
CA PHE A 130 -3.83 7.94 5.80
C PHE A 130 -3.12 8.79 6.86
N ASN A 131 -3.16 8.41 8.14
CA ASN A 131 -2.43 9.09 9.20
C ASN A 131 -0.92 9.00 9.01
N ILE A 132 -0.41 7.88 8.50
CA ILE A 132 0.98 7.75 8.09
C ILE A 132 1.28 8.70 6.92
N GLY A 133 0.38 8.81 5.94
CA GLY A 133 0.46 9.79 4.85
C GLY A 133 0.53 11.24 5.35
N LEU A 134 -0.26 11.61 6.36
CA LEU A 134 -0.19 12.95 6.98
C LEU A 134 1.16 13.19 7.67
N LYS A 135 1.70 12.17 8.36
CA LYS A 135 3.05 12.26 8.94
C LYS A 135 4.11 12.40 7.86
N ALA A 136 3.96 11.70 6.74
CA ALA A 136 4.83 11.81 5.58
C ALA A 136 4.89 13.23 5.03
N LEU A 137 3.76 13.96 4.98
CA LEU A 137 3.76 15.38 4.57
C LEU A 137 4.63 16.24 5.51
N SER A 138 4.65 15.95 6.80
CA SER A 138 5.52 16.65 7.75
C SER A 138 7.00 16.36 7.48
N ILE A 139 7.35 15.09 7.21
CA ILE A 139 8.73 14.69 6.87
C ILE A 139 9.18 15.37 5.58
N ILE A 140 8.32 15.40 4.54
CA ILE A 140 8.59 16.08 3.27
C ILE A 140 8.81 17.58 3.49
N LYS A 141 7.97 18.21 4.31
CA LYS A 141 8.12 19.62 4.63
C LYS A 141 9.45 19.91 5.31
N ASP A 142 9.82 19.12 6.31
CA ASP A 142 11.04 19.34 7.10
C ASP A 142 12.30 19.13 6.27
N LYS A 143 12.32 18.16 5.34
CA LYS A 143 13.52 17.81 4.55
C LYS A 143 13.59 18.49 3.18
N LEU A 144 12.46 18.71 2.52
CA LEU A 144 12.43 19.27 1.15
C LEU A 144 11.88 20.70 1.10
N ASP A 145 11.43 21.27 2.23
CA ASP A 145 10.76 22.57 2.34
C ASP A 145 9.53 22.70 1.40
N LEU A 146 8.74 21.62 1.27
CA LEU A 146 7.55 21.55 0.44
C LEU A 146 6.30 21.42 1.30
N ASN A 147 5.35 22.35 1.15
CA ASN A 147 4.02 22.26 1.77
C ASN A 147 3.07 21.56 0.79
N LEU A 148 2.82 20.27 1.01
CA LEU A 148 1.93 19.48 0.16
C LEU A 148 0.52 19.39 0.75
N PRO A 149 -0.54 19.30 -0.10
CA PRO A 149 -1.93 19.17 0.33
C PRO A 149 -2.25 17.76 0.84
N GLU A 150 -3.40 17.61 1.53
CA GLU A 150 -3.91 16.30 2.01
C GLU A 150 -4.08 15.26 0.88
N ASP A 151 -4.30 15.71 -0.35
CA ASP A 151 -4.38 14.83 -1.52
C ASP A 151 -3.11 13.98 -1.69
N GLU A 152 -1.95 14.54 -1.37
CA GLU A 152 -0.69 13.79 -1.41
C GLU A 152 -0.56 12.80 -0.24
N ALA A 153 -1.12 13.11 0.93
CA ALA A 153 -1.20 12.16 2.03
C ALA A 153 -2.01 10.92 1.62
N ALA A 154 -3.13 11.12 0.92
CA ALA A 154 -3.91 10.01 0.38
C ALA A 154 -3.14 9.19 -0.66
N THR A 155 -2.39 9.84 -1.54
CA THR A 155 -1.57 9.13 -2.53
C THR A 155 -0.44 8.33 -1.87
N ILE A 156 0.24 8.92 -0.87
CA ILE A 156 1.24 8.19 -0.08
C ILE A 156 0.61 6.99 0.66
N ALA A 157 -0.59 7.16 1.23
CA ALA A 157 -1.33 6.06 1.85
C ALA A 157 -1.61 4.91 0.86
N MET A 158 -1.90 5.22 -0.40
CA MET A 158 -2.06 4.20 -1.45
C MET A 158 -0.76 3.47 -1.76
N HIS A 159 0.39 4.15 -1.74
CA HIS A 159 1.70 3.49 -1.88
C HIS A 159 2.00 2.57 -0.68
N ILE A 160 1.62 2.97 0.54
CA ILE A 160 1.75 2.15 1.74
C ILE A 160 0.88 0.90 1.62
N LEU A 161 -0.39 1.04 1.21
CA LEU A 161 -1.29 -0.08 0.93
C LEU A 161 -0.74 -1.03 -0.14
N ASN A 162 -0.15 -0.47 -1.20
CA ASN A 162 0.53 -1.27 -2.23
C ASN A 162 1.66 -2.11 -1.61
N GLY A 163 2.50 -1.51 -0.76
CA GLY A 163 3.58 -2.20 -0.06
C GLY A 163 3.10 -3.25 0.94
N GLU A 164 1.99 -2.96 1.65
CA GLU A 164 1.40 -3.86 2.65
C GLU A 164 0.72 -5.08 2.00
N LEU A 165 -0.05 -4.84 0.93
CA LEU A 165 -0.88 -5.86 0.29
C LEU A 165 -0.19 -6.57 -0.88
N ASN A 166 0.98 -6.08 -1.30
CA ASN A 166 1.72 -6.55 -2.48
C ASN A 166 0.84 -6.56 -3.74
N GLN A 167 0.14 -5.45 -3.98
CA GLN A 167 -0.78 -5.24 -5.09
C GLN A 167 -0.33 -4.07 -5.95
N ASP A 168 -0.65 -4.07 -7.24
CA ASP A 168 -0.39 -2.93 -8.11
C ASP A 168 -1.34 -1.75 -7.82
N MET A 169 -0.92 -0.52 -8.15
CA MET A 169 -1.70 0.69 -7.87
C MET A 169 -3.13 0.65 -8.46
N PRO A 170 -3.37 0.17 -9.71
CA PRO A 170 -4.73 0.01 -10.24
C PRO A 170 -5.59 -0.95 -9.42
N GLU A 171 -5.01 -2.00 -8.85
CA GLU A 171 -5.71 -2.97 -7.99
C GLU A 171 -6.09 -2.33 -6.66
N ILE A 172 -5.20 -1.54 -6.05
CA ILE A 172 -5.51 -0.76 -4.83
C ILE A 172 -6.72 0.17 -5.08
N VAL A 173 -6.74 0.88 -6.22
CA VAL A 173 -7.88 1.73 -6.61
C VAL A 173 -9.17 0.91 -6.70
N ASN A 174 -9.14 -0.26 -7.33
CA ASN A 174 -10.30 -1.13 -7.47
C ASN A 174 -10.75 -1.68 -6.10
N MET A 175 -9.82 -2.07 -5.24
CA MET A 175 -10.13 -2.56 -3.88
C MET A 175 -10.85 -1.50 -3.05
N ILE A 176 -10.40 -0.24 -3.10
CA ILE A 176 -11.07 0.89 -2.42
C ILE A 176 -12.49 1.05 -2.95
N LYS A 177 -12.68 1.08 -4.27
CA LYS A 177 -14.01 1.23 -4.90
C LYS A 177 -14.95 0.08 -4.55
N VAL A 178 -14.47 -1.17 -4.60
CA VAL A 178 -15.30 -2.35 -4.23
C VAL A 178 -15.70 -2.26 -2.76
N THR A 179 -14.78 -1.90 -1.88
CA THR A 179 -15.07 -1.74 -0.44
C THR A 179 -16.16 -0.71 -0.22
N GLU A 180 -16.06 0.45 -0.87
CA GLU A 180 -17.06 1.51 -0.77
C GLU A 180 -18.44 1.05 -1.28
N GLU A 181 -18.49 0.38 -2.43
CA GLU A 181 -19.76 -0.12 -2.98
C GLU A 181 -20.39 -1.21 -2.10
N ILE A 182 -19.60 -2.11 -1.52
CA ILE A 182 -20.12 -3.09 -0.54
C ILE A 182 -20.70 -2.37 0.67
N LEU A 183 -20.05 -1.36 1.21
CA LEU A 183 -20.58 -0.56 2.33
C LEU A 183 -21.88 0.13 1.95
N LYS A 184 -21.99 0.70 0.75
CA LYS A 184 -23.24 1.28 0.23
C LYS A 184 -24.36 0.24 0.14
N ILE A 185 -24.08 -0.95 -0.43
CA ILE A 185 -25.05 -2.05 -0.53
C ILE A 185 -25.57 -2.41 0.87
N VAL A 186 -24.69 -2.60 1.86
CA VAL A 186 -25.08 -2.92 3.24
C VAL A 186 -25.90 -1.79 3.86
N LYS A 187 -25.41 -0.55 3.78
CA LYS A 187 -26.09 0.64 4.30
C LYS A 187 -27.53 0.75 3.78
N TYR A 188 -27.71 0.68 2.46
CA TYR A 188 -29.02 0.81 1.85
C TYR A 188 -29.91 -0.42 2.07
N HIS A 189 -29.35 -1.64 2.14
CA HIS A 189 -30.12 -2.85 2.38
C HIS A 189 -30.76 -2.84 3.77
N PHE A 190 -30.01 -2.40 4.79
CA PHE A 190 -30.49 -2.38 6.18
C PHE A 190 -31.04 -1.02 6.61
N ASN A 191 -30.97 -0.01 5.74
CA ASN A 191 -31.35 1.37 6.04
C ASN A 191 -30.69 1.89 7.32
N ILE A 192 -29.35 1.74 7.41
CA ILE A 192 -28.56 2.13 8.58
C ILE A 192 -27.51 3.18 8.22
N GLU A 193 -27.09 3.93 9.23
CA GLU A 193 -25.79 4.61 9.26
C GLU A 193 -24.84 3.77 10.08
N PHE A 194 -23.58 3.64 9.61
CA PHE A 194 -22.55 2.95 10.38
C PHE A 194 -22.06 3.83 11.52
N ASP A 195 -21.86 3.22 12.68
CA ASP A 195 -21.04 3.82 13.74
C ASP A 195 -19.56 3.57 13.40
N GLU A 196 -18.93 4.55 12.75
CA GLU A 196 -17.56 4.45 12.25
C GLU A 196 -16.52 4.36 13.37
N GLU A 197 -16.89 4.69 14.61
CA GLU A 197 -16.01 4.55 15.78
C GLU A 197 -16.15 3.19 16.48
N SER A 198 -17.14 2.37 16.07
CA SER A 198 -17.36 1.06 16.66
C SER A 198 -16.29 0.04 16.28
N ILE A 199 -15.95 -0.83 17.25
CA ILE A 199 -15.03 -1.95 16.99
C ILE A 199 -15.53 -2.92 15.92
N ASN A 200 -16.87 -3.05 15.79
CA ASN A 200 -17.48 -3.92 14.79
C ASN A 200 -17.34 -3.34 13.38
N TYR A 201 -17.45 -2.02 13.21
CA TYR A 201 -17.20 -1.36 11.95
C TYR A 201 -15.73 -1.47 11.55
N TYR A 202 -14.80 -1.19 12.47
CA TYR A 202 -13.38 -1.35 12.23
C TYR A 202 -13.02 -2.78 11.79
N ARG A 203 -13.54 -3.79 12.50
CA ARG A 203 -13.35 -5.20 12.12
C ARG A 203 -13.95 -5.50 10.75
N PHE A 204 -15.13 -4.97 10.45
CA PHE A 204 -15.75 -5.17 9.13
C PHE A 204 -14.90 -4.57 8.01
N LEU A 205 -14.37 -3.36 8.17
CA LEU A 205 -13.44 -2.76 7.21
C LEU A 205 -12.16 -3.59 7.03
N THR A 206 -11.57 -4.03 8.13
CA THR A 206 -10.37 -4.90 8.07
C THR A 206 -10.65 -6.17 7.27
N HIS A 207 -11.82 -6.77 7.49
CA HIS A 207 -12.23 -7.96 6.76
C HIS A 207 -12.53 -7.68 5.29
N LEU A 208 -13.12 -6.54 4.95
CA LEU A 208 -13.33 -6.12 3.56
C LEU A 208 -11.99 -5.86 2.83
N LYS A 209 -11.00 -5.29 3.51
CA LYS A 209 -9.64 -5.10 2.96
C LYS A 209 -9.05 -6.44 2.49
N PHE A 210 -9.06 -7.47 3.33
CA PHE A 210 -8.55 -8.80 2.96
C PHE A 210 -9.44 -9.54 1.97
N PHE A 211 -10.76 -9.35 2.05
CA PHE A 211 -11.70 -9.90 1.07
C PHE A 211 -11.42 -9.35 -0.33
N THR A 212 -11.30 -8.03 -0.48
CA THR A 212 -11.02 -7.40 -1.77
C THR A 212 -9.63 -7.75 -2.30
N GLN A 213 -8.64 -7.92 -1.41
CA GLN A 213 -7.31 -8.42 -1.79
C GLN A 213 -7.41 -9.82 -2.43
N ARG A 214 -8.14 -10.76 -1.80
CA ARG A 214 -8.33 -12.11 -2.36
C ARG A 214 -9.10 -12.08 -3.68
N LEU A 215 -10.11 -11.22 -3.76
CA LEU A 215 -10.93 -11.04 -4.96
C LEU A 215 -10.10 -10.69 -6.20
N PHE A 216 -9.09 -9.82 -6.06
CA PHE A 216 -8.24 -9.41 -7.16
C PHE A 216 -7.01 -10.31 -7.35
N ASN A 217 -6.55 -11.03 -6.31
CA ASN A 217 -5.46 -12.01 -6.42
C ASN A 217 -5.89 -13.35 -7.04
N GLY A 218 -7.18 -13.59 -7.20
CA GLY A 218 -7.68 -14.88 -7.66
C GLY A 218 -7.49 -16.04 -6.64
N ASN A 219 -7.12 -15.70 -5.40
CA ASN A 219 -6.92 -16.66 -4.31
C ASN A 219 -8.23 -16.83 -3.53
N TYR A 220 -9.18 -17.55 -4.12
CA TYR A 220 -10.45 -17.85 -3.45
C TYR A 220 -10.26 -18.96 -2.42
N TYR A 221 -11.01 -18.88 -1.31
CA TYR A 221 -11.17 -20.02 -0.44
C TYR A 221 -11.91 -21.13 -1.21
N GLU A 222 -11.40 -22.36 -1.11
CA GLU A 222 -12.13 -23.52 -1.60
C GLU A 222 -13.38 -23.75 -0.71
N ASP A 223 -14.44 -24.29 -1.30
CA ASP A 223 -15.67 -24.60 -0.57
C ASP A 223 -15.47 -25.84 0.32
N TYR A 224 -15.03 -25.63 1.56
CA TYR A 224 -14.78 -26.72 2.51
C TYR A 224 -15.96 -27.06 3.40
N ASP A 225 -16.80 -26.10 3.77
CA ASP A 225 -17.88 -26.28 4.76
C ASP A 225 -19.22 -25.75 4.29
N ASN A 226 -19.90 -26.57 3.49
CA ASN A 226 -21.26 -26.27 3.03
C ASN A 226 -22.28 -26.24 4.17
N GLU A 227 -22.10 -27.06 5.25
CA GLU A 227 -23.04 -27.15 6.36
C GLU A 227 -23.07 -25.86 7.18
N LEU A 228 -21.88 -25.26 7.44
CA LEU A 228 -21.77 -23.99 8.15
C LEU A 228 -22.40 -22.85 7.34
N PHE A 229 -22.18 -22.80 6.03
CA PHE A 229 -22.82 -21.82 5.15
C PHE A 229 -24.34 -21.93 5.20
N ASP A 230 -24.90 -23.14 5.09
CA ASP A 230 -26.35 -23.37 5.10
C ASP A 230 -26.95 -22.99 6.47
N MET A 231 -26.28 -23.34 7.57
CA MET A 231 -26.70 -22.97 8.92
C MET A 231 -26.70 -21.45 9.13
N MET A 232 -25.64 -20.74 8.66
CA MET A 232 -25.54 -19.29 8.85
C MET A 232 -26.48 -18.52 7.93
N SER A 233 -26.76 -19.00 6.73
CA SER A 233 -27.77 -18.41 5.85
C SER A 233 -29.18 -18.52 6.39
N ILE A 234 -29.51 -19.61 7.11
CA ILE A 234 -30.76 -19.78 7.82
C ILE A 234 -30.83 -18.89 9.07
N LYS A 235 -29.75 -18.81 9.83
CA LYS A 235 -29.69 -18.02 11.06
C LYS A 235 -29.73 -16.51 10.82
N TYR A 236 -29.14 -16.04 9.72
CA TYR A 236 -29.03 -14.62 9.35
C TYR A 236 -29.60 -14.37 7.94
N PRO A 237 -30.91 -14.58 7.71
CA PRO A 237 -31.49 -14.54 6.38
C PRO A 237 -31.37 -13.16 5.71
N GLU A 238 -31.53 -12.06 6.46
CA GLU A 238 -31.41 -10.71 5.90
C GLU A 238 -29.96 -10.40 5.48
N SER A 239 -28.96 -10.84 6.26
CA SER A 239 -27.54 -10.70 5.88
C SER A 239 -27.22 -11.53 4.65
N TYR A 240 -27.81 -12.74 4.52
CA TYR A 240 -27.66 -13.57 3.33
C TYR A 240 -28.27 -12.90 2.08
N GLU A 241 -29.48 -12.30 2.19
CA GLU A 241 -30.06 -11.54 1.08
C GLU A 241 -29.19 -10.34 0.67
N CYS A 242 -28.57 -9.67 1.64
CA CYS A 242 -27.60 -8.62 1.38
C CYS A 242 -26.37 -9.15 0.62
N VAL A 243 -25.81 -10.28 1.06
CA VAL A 243 -24.64 -10.92 0.43
C VAL A 243 -24.94 -11.37 -1.00
N LYS A 244 -26.16 -11.81 -1.31
CA LYS A 244 -26.57 -12.10 -2.70
C LYS A 244 -26.50 -10.86 -3.61
N LYS A 245 -26.84 -9.68 -3.08
CA LYS A 245 -26.70 -8.42 -3.84
C LYS A 245 -25.23 -8.08 -4.08
N ILE A 246 -24.38 -8.28 -3.05
CA ILE A 246 -22.93 -8.09 -3.18
C ILE A 246 -22.35 -9.05 -4.23
N LYS A 247 -22.72 -10.34 -4.17
CA LYS A 247 -22.29 -11.34 -5.14
C LYS A 247 -22.68 -10.93 -6.57
N LYS A 248 -23.91 -10.47 -6.76
CA LYS A 248 -24.38 -9.99 -8.07
C LYS A 248 -23.58 -8.80 -8.54
N PHE A 249 -23.34 -7.80 -7.69
CA PHE A 249 -22.55 -6.62 -8.02
C PHE A 249 -21.12 -7.01 -8.46
N ILE A 250 -20.46 -7.89 -7.72
CA ILE A 250 -19.11 -8.34 -8.03
C ILE A 250 -19.07 -9.10 -9.35
N TYR A 251 -20.05 -9.96 -9.59
CA TYR A 251 -20.14 -10.70 -10.85
C TYR A 251 -20.40 -9.78 -12.04
N ASP A 252 -21.36 -8.87 -11.92
CA ASP A 252 -21.76 -7.96 -13.00
C ASP A 252 -20.64 -6.96 -13.35
N THR A 253 -19.80 -6.57 -12.37
CA THR A 253 -18.78 -5.53 -12.55
C THR A 253 -17.40 -6.11 -12.88
N TYR A 254 -17.01 -7.21 -12.26
CA TYR A 254 -15.66 -7.78 -12.32
C TYR A 254 -15.60 -9.19 -12.91
N GLY A 255 -16.76 -9.81 -13.20
CA GLY A 255 -16.83 -11.18 -13.71
C GLY A 255 -16.48 -12.27 -12.69
N ASN A 256 -16.21 -11.91 -11.44
CA ASN A 256 -15.79 -12.81 -10.38
C ASN A 256 -17.00 -13.43 -9.67
N ASN A 257 -16.97 -14.74 -9.45
CA ASN A 257 -18.05 -15.43 -8.75
C ASN A 257 -17.61 -15.76 -7.32
N LEU A 258 -18.34 -15.27 -6.31
CA LEU A 258 -18.04 -15.57 -4.91
C LEU A 258 -18.33 -17.03 -4.58
N THR A 259 -17.40 -17.68 -3.89
CA THR A 259 -17.59 -19.01 -3.30
C THR A 259 -18.55 -18.96 -2.12
N LYS A 260 -19.05 -20.10 -1.67
CA LYS A 260 -19.88 -20.18 -0.46
C LYS A 260 -19.10 -19.74 0.79
N GLU A 261 -17.81 -20.04 0.85
CA GLU A 261 -16.92 -19.62 1.93
C GLU A 261 -16.79 -18.09 2.02
N GLU A 262 -16.60 -17.41 0.88
CA GLU A 262 -16.57 -15.94 0.84
C GLU A 262 -17.94 -15.33 1.21
N MET A 263 -19.04 -15.97 0.79
CA MET A 263 -20.37 -15.53 1.17
C MET A 263 -20.64 -15.73 2.67
N LEU A 264 -20.23 -16.87 3.25
CA LEU A 264 -20.30 -17.14 4.69
C LEU A 264 -19.54 -16.09 5.48
N TYR A 265 -18.32 -15.78 5.05
CA TYR A 265 -17.49 -14.75 5.63
C TYR A 265 -18.21 -13.38 5.68
N LEU A 266 -18.79 -12.94 4.57
CA LEU A 266 -19.56 -11.70 4.51
C LEU A 266 -20.83 -11.74 5.39
N ILE A 267 -21.58 -12.85 5.41
CA ILE A 267 -22.80 -13.02 6.26
C ILE A 267 -22.44 -12.75 7.73
N VAL A 268 -21.38 -13.38 8.23
CA VAL A 268 -20.96 -13.27 9.63
C VAL A 268 -20.57 -11.82 9.97
N HIS A 269 -19.80 -11.15 9.12
CA HIS A 269 -19.33 -9.80 9.40
C HIS A 269 -20.43 -8.75 9.27
N ILE A 270 -21.30 -8.89 8.26
CA ILE A 270 -22.48 -8.02 8.12
C ILE A 270 -23.40 -8.18 9.32
N SER A 271 -23.72 -9.43 9.74
CA SER A 271 -24.59 -9.65 10.89
C SER A 271 -24.08 -9.01 12.17
N ARG A 272 -22.75 -8.94 12.37
CA ARG A 272 -22.13 -8.31 13.55
C ARG A 272 -22.19 -6.78 13.49
N VAL A 273 -21.91 -6.18 12.33
CA VAL A 273 -21.88 -4.73 12.21
C VAL A 273 -23.28 -4.12 12.30
N ILE A 274 -24.35 -4.84 11.84
CA ILE A 274 -25.73 -4.37 11.98
C ILE A 274 -26.31 -4.59 13.37
N SER A 275 -25.79 -5.57 14.14
CA SER A 275 -26.27 -5.88 15.51
C SER A 275 -25.70 -4.93 16.59
N SER A 276 -24.87 -3.97 16.21
CA SER A 276 -24.19 -3.03 17.13
C SER A 276 -25.03 -1.80 17.48
N LYS A 277 -26.37 -1.93 17.44
CA LYS A 277 -27.30 -0.89 17.90
C LYS A 277 -27.60 -1.01 19.36
#